data_ff06f05f1d84eb0a50c2da219c4c2d87
#
_entry.id   ff06f05f1d84eb0a50c2da219c4c2d87
#
_cell.length_a   1.000
_cell.length_b   1.000
_cell.length_c   1.000
_cell.angle_alpha   90.00
_cell.angle_beta   90.00
_cell.angle_gamma   90.00
#
_symmetry.space_group_name_H-M   'P 1'
#
loop_
_entity.id
_entity.type
_entity.pdbx_description
1 polymer ?
#
loop_
_entity_poly.entity_id
_entity_poly.type
_entity_poly.pdbx_seq_one_letter_code
_entity_poly.pdbx_strand_id
1 'polypeptide(L)'
;MDQQRYKIYVNGRPVFLGTPESIGELGLLPAKDVFVAPYLGKRKTIKQYLDLLDKNQHVQLVALYGEPLDQLWHDFQSCFTVLEAAGGLVTNADGQLLVFFRRGSWDLPKGKIDPGETPEDAAVREVREETGLQQIKLGKPAGVTWHTYTQKGERMLKKTWWYHMSTTDTQLVPQTEEDIEEIRWVDRDAWLASSPVVYGSIKDILSTAS
;
A
#
# COMPACT_ATOMS: atom_id res chain seq x y z
N MET A 1 3.68 10.35 -17.64
CA MET A 1 4.94 10.71 -16.94
C MET A 1 5.54 9.41 -16.49
N ASP A 2 6.78 9.15 -16.84
CA ASP A 2 7.49 7.97 -16.36
C ASP A 2 7.61 8.06 -14.84
N GLN A 3 7.35 6.95 -14.16
CA GLN A 3 7.46 6.87 -12.71
C GLN A 3 8.92 7.01 -12.32
N GLN A 4 9.28 8.11 -11.66
CA GLN A 4 10.67 8.40 -11.29
C GLN A 4 11.09 7.76 -9.96
N ARG A 5 10.11 7.23 -9.19
CA ARG A 5 10.34 6.71 -7.86
C ARG A 5 9.25 5.75 -7.42
N TYR A 6 9.64 4.64 -6.78
CA TYR A 6 8.76 3.73 -6.07
C TYR A 6 8.87 3.95 -4.57
N LYS A 7 7.75 3.85 -3.85
CA LYS A 7 7.69 3.81 -2.39
C LYS A 7 7.05 2.50 -1.96
N ILE A 8 7.78 1.72 -1.20
CA ILE A 8 7.35 0.39 -0.72
C ILE A 8 7.44 0.38 0.80
N TYR A 9 6.46 -0.19 1.47
CA TYR A 9 6.52 -0.40 2.91
C TYR A 9 7.03 -1.82 3.21
N VAL A 10 8.21 -1.90 3.84
CA VAL A 10 8.85 -3.14 4.29
C VAL A 10 8.79 -3.16 5.81
N ASN A 11 8.04 -4.11 6.39
CA ASN A 11 7.79 -4.16 7.83
C ASN A 11 7.29 -2.81 8.40
N GLY A 12 6.38 -2.15 7.69
CA GLY A 12 5.82 -0.85 8.06
C GLY A 12 6.74 0.36 7.84
N ARG A 13 7.96 0.17 7.34
CA ARG A 13 8.96 1.24 7.10
C ARG A 13 9.12 1.53 5.62
N PRO A 14 9.23 2.81 5.21
CA PRO A 14 9.36 3.18 3.83
C PRO A 14 10.72 2.77 3.23
N VAL A 15 10.66 2.15 2.07
CA VAL A 15 11.78 1.93 1.17
C VAL A 15 11.51 2.71 -0.11
N PHE A 16 12.42 3.58 -0.49
CA PHE A 16 12.36 4.31 -1.76
C PHE A 16 13.34 3.69 -2.75
N LEU A 17 12.88 3.51 -3.98
CA LEU A 17 13.71 3.14 -5.12
C LEU A 17 13.52 4.22 -6.19
N GLY A 18 14.60 4.81 -6.68
CA GLY A 18 14.48 5.91 -7.63
C GLY A 18 15.75 6.17 -8.42
N THR A 19 15.67 7.16 -9.30
CA THR A 19 16.87 7.75 -9.90
C THR A 19 17.63 8.59 -8.88
N PRO A 20 18.92 8.90 -9.11
CA PRO A 20 19.66 9.81 -8.21
C PRO A 20 18.94 11.12 -7.97
N GLU A 21 18.36 11.71 -9.03
CA GLU A 21 17.62 12.97 -8.97
C GLU A 21 16.37 12.84 -8.10
N SER A 22 15.53 11.84 -8.37
CA SER A 22 14.25 11.64 -7.66
C SER A 22 14.41 11.30 -6.17
N ILE A 23 15.53 10.63 -5.80
CA ILE A 23 15.87 10.41 -4.39
C ILE A 23 16.45 11.68 -3.77
N GLY A 24 17.25 12.46 -4.53
CA GLY A 24 17.76 13.76 -4.10
C GLY A 24 16.64 14.75 -3.74
N GLU A 25 15.55 14.76 -4.50
CA GLU A 25 14.35 15.60 -4.24
C GLU A 25 13.67 15.31 -2.88
N LEU A 26 13.88 14.12 -2.32
CA LEU A 26 13.36 13.80 -0.99
C LEU A 26 14.08 14.54 0.14
N GLY A 27 15.24 15.14 -0.12
CA GLY A 27 16.04 15.83 0.88
C GLY A 27 16.52 14.94 2.02
N LEU A 28 16.60 13.63 1.80
CA LEU A 28 17.01 12.67 2.83
C LEU A 28 18.49 12.80 3.12
N LEU A 29 18.83 13.00 4.40
CA LEU A 29 20.20 12.97 4.87
C LEU A 29 20.49 11.62 5.54
N PRO A 30 21.63 10.98 5.23
CA PRO A 30 22.06 9.77 5.94
C PRO A 30 22.14 10.00 7.44
N ALA A 31 21.57 9.09 8.23
CA ALA A 31 21.57 9.13 9.68
C ALA A 31 21.68 7.70 10.23
N LYS A 32 21.69 7.54 11.56
CA LYS A 32 21.78 6.21 12.18
C LYS A 32 20.60 5.31 11.82
N ASP A 33 19.46 5.88 11.49
CA ASP A 33 18.20 5.23 11.18
C ASP A 33 17.73 5.46 9.73
N VAL A 34 18.47 6.23 8.91
CA VAL A 34 18.18 6.55 7.51
C VAL A 34 19.35 6.15 6.62
N PHE A 35 19.10 5.20 5.72
CA PHE A 35 20.09 4.71 4.78
C PHE A 35 19.78 5.21 3.37
N VAL A 36 20.71 5.95 2.78
CA VAL A 36 20.65 6.40 1.38
C VAL A 36 21.89 5.88 0.67
N ALA A 37 21.70 5.03 -0.36
CA ALA A 37 22.81 4.35 -0.99
C ALA A 37 22.61 4.13 -2.50
N PRO A 38 23.70 4.14 -3.29
CA PRO A 38 23.64 3.78 -4.70
C PRO A 38 23.38 2.28 -4.88
N TYR A 39 22.58 1.94 -5.88
CA TYR A 39 22.42 0.58 -6.38
C TYR A 39 23.38 0.37 -7.58
N LEU A 40 24.30 -0.56 -7.44
CA LEU A 40 25.34 -0.84 -8.43
C LEU A 40 25.07 -2.15 -9.22
N GLY A 41 23.81 -2.48 -9.47
CA GLY A 41 23.41 -3.66 -10.25
C GLY A 41 23.59 -5.00 -9.53
N LYS A 42 23.76 -5.01 -8.21
CA LYS A 42 23.96 -6.25 -7.44
C LYS A 42 22.73 -6.54 -6.55
N ARG A 43 21.86 -7.46 -6.98
CA ARG A 43 20.68 -7.90 -6.22
C ARG A 43 21.00 -8.29 -4.76
N LYS A 44 22.22 -8.80 -4.48
CA LYS A 44 22.67 -9.08 -3.12
C LYS A 44 22.61 -7.85 -2.20
N THR A 45 22.88 -6.66 -2.73
CA THR A 45 22.79 -5.41 -1.97
C THR A 45 21.35 -5.13 -1.52
N ILE A 46 20.36 -5.33 -2.40
CA ILE A 46 18.95 -5.20 -2.05
C ILE A 46 18.59 -6.16 -0.90
N LYS A 47 18.98 -7.44 -1.02
CA LYS A 47 18.75 -8.43 0.03
C LYS A 47 19.37 -8.04 1.37
N GLN A 48 20.58 -7.45 1.36
CA GLN A 48 21.21 -6.96 2.58
C GLN A 48 20.40 -5.86 3.28
N TYR A 49 19.82 -4.92 2.53
CA TYR A 49 18.95 -3.89 3.11
C TYR A 49 17.60 -4.44 3.58
N LEU A 50 17.03 -5.43 2.87
CA LEU A 50 15.83 -6.13 3.34
C LEU A 50 16.11 -6.88 4.64
N ASP A 51 17.23 -7.61 4.72
CA ASP A 51 17.65 -8.31 5.94
C ASP A 51 17.95 -7.35 7.08
N LEU A 52 18.48 -6.16 6.78
CA LEU A 52 18.69 -5.10 7.76
C LEU A 52 17.36 -4.61 8.33
N LEU A 53 16.37 -4.36 7.47
CA LEU A 53 15.01 -3.97 7.88
C LEU A 53 14.31 -5.09 8.67
N ASP A 54 14.58 -6.37 8.39
CA ASP A 54 13.99 -7.48 9.15
C ASP A 54 14.59 -7.59 10.56
N LYS A 55 15.90 -7.35 10.69
CA LYS A 55 16.66 -7.63 11.93
C LYS A 55 16.84 -6.41 12.84
N ASN A 56 16.72 -5.19 12.29
CA ASN A 56 17.01 -3.96 13.01
C ASN A 56 15.83 -2.98 12.98
N GLN A 57 15.11 -2.90 14.11
CA GLN A 57 13.96 -2.01 14.25
C GLN A 57 14.32 -0.52 14.37
N HIS A 58 15.59 -0.18 14.60
CA HIS A 58 16.04 1.22 14.64
C HIS A 58 16.13 1.85 13.26
N VAL A 59 16.27 1.04 12.19
CA VAL A 59 16.26 1.56 10.81
C VAL A 59 14.84 1.99 10.46
N GLN A 60 14.67 3.27 10.15
CA GLN A 60 13.36 3.86 9.86
C GLN A 60 13.10 4.02 8.36
N LEU A 61 14.16 4.15 7.56
CA LEU A 61 14.04 4.39 6.13
C LEU A 61 15.25 3.86 5.38
N VAL A 62 15.00 3.31 4.19
CA VAL A 62 16.03 2.96 3.20
C VAL A 62 15.65 3.61 1.87
N ALA A 63 16.61 4.31 1.25
CA ALA A 63 16.48 4.82 -0.11
C ALA A 63 17.63 4.29 -0.97
N LEU A 64 17.29 3.60 -2.04
CA LEU A 64 18.24 3.11 -3.02
C LEU A 64 18.04 3.86 -4.33
N TYR A 65 19.12 4.32 -4.92
CA TYR A 65 19.07 5.01 -6.20
C TYR A 65 19.99 4.36 -7.23
N GLY A 66 19.53 4.31 -8.48
CA GLY A 66 20.30 3.72 -9.56
C GLY A 66 19.65 3.95 -10.92
N GLU A 67 20.45 3.80 -11.96
CA GLU A 67 20.02 3.88 -13.35
C GLU A 67 20.48 2.64 -14.11
N PRO A 68 19.62 2.09 -15.00
CA PRO A 68 18.22 2.50 -15.19
C PRO A 68 17.32 2.07 -14.03
N LEU A 69 16.30 2.88 -13.70
CA LEU A 69 15.36 2.59 -12.60
C LEU A 69 14.62 1.26 -12.79
N ASP A 70 14.29 0.92 -14.03
CA ASP A 70 13.61 -0.34 -14.36
C ASP A 70 14.41 -1.56 -13.94
N GLN A 71 15.75 -1.52 -14.07
CA GLN A 71 16.63 -2.60 -13.61
C GLN A 71 16.61 -2.70 -12.08
N LEU A 72 16.71 -1.58 -11.36
CA LEU A 72 16.62 -1.55 -9.90
C LEU A 72 15.27 -2.09 -9.43
N TRP A 73 14.18 -1.67 -10.07
CA TRP A 73 12.83 -2.14 -9.77
C TRP A 73 12.67 -3.64 -10.03
N HIS A 74 13.10 -4.13 -11.20
CA HIS A 74 13.08 -5.56 -11.53
C HIS A 74 13.86 -6.40 -10.52
N ASP A 75 15.08 -5.97 -10.16
CA ASP A 75 15.92 -6.68 -9.20
C ASP A 75 15.32 -6.67 -7.78
N PHE A 76 14.66 -5.57 -7.41
CA PHE A 76 13.90 -5.51 -6.15
C PHE A 76 12.74 -6.50 -6.15
N GLN A 77 11.90 -6.48 -7.17
CA GLN A 77 10.76 -7.41 -7.29
C GLN A 77 11.21 -8.87 -7.26
N SER A 78 12.35 -9.19 -7.87
CA SER A 78 12.91 -10.55 -7.89
C SER A 78 13.30 -11.11 -6.51
N CYS A 79 13.29 -10.29 -5.47
CA CYS A 79 13.50 -10.71 -4.08
C CYS A 79 12.20 -11.21 -3.40
N PHE A 80 11.06 -11.18 -4.09
CA PHE A 80 9.74 -11.47 -3.54
C PHE A 80 8.91 -12.35 -4.48
N THR A 81 7.90 -12.99 -3.91
CA THR A 81 6.75 -13.45 -4.68
C THR A 81 5.77 -12.29 -4.80
N VAL A 82 5.50 -11.84 -6.03
CA VAL A 82 4.60 -10.69 -6.26
C VAL A 82 3.15 -11.18 -6.25
N LEU A 83 2.30 -10.46 -5.52
CA LEU A 83 0.87 -10.67 -5.45
C LEU A 83 0.15 -9.38 -5.81
N GLU A 84 -0.83 -9.45 -6.72
CA GLU A 84 -1.68 -8.31 -7.05
C GLU A 84 -3.00 -8.35 -6.29
N ALA A 85 -3.44 -7.18 -5.88
CA ALA A 85 -4.68 -6.94 -5.17
C ALA A 85 -5.35 -5.68 -5.69
N ALA A 86 -6.63 -5.54 -5.42
CA ALA A 86 -7.37 -4.34 -5.75
C ALA A 86 -8.36 -3.99 -4.64
N GLY A 87 -8.71 -2.70 -4.52
CA GLY A 87 -9.63 -2.23 -3.50
C GLY A 87 -10.16 -0.84 -3.75
N GLY A 88 -10.99 -0.36 -2.83
CA GLY A 88 -11.75 0.85 -2.99
C GLY A 88 -11.58 1.89 -1.88
N LEU A 89 -11.48 3.17 -2.29
CA LEU A 89 -11.77 4.31 -1.44
C LEU A 89 -13.26 4.61 -1.61
N VAL A 90 -14.08 4.03 -0.75
CA VAL A 90 -15.54 4.06 -0.88
C VAL A 90 -16.11 5.22 -0.09
N THR A 91 -16.91 6.06 -0.75
CA THR A 91 -17.63 7.17 -0.10
C THR A 91 -19.14 6.96 -0.16
N ASN A 92 -19.84 7.33 0.91
CA ASN A 92 -21.30 7.37 0.95
C ASN A 92 -21.85 8.69 0.36
N ALA A 93 -23.18 8.85 0.39
CA ALA A 93 -23.85 10.05 -0.11
C ALA A 93 -23.47 11.32 0.67
N ASP A 94 -23.04 11.18 1.92
CA ASP A 94 -22.60 12.30 2.78
C ASP A 94 -21.12 12.64 2.58
N GLY A 95 -20.41 11.95 1.66
CA GLY A 95 -18.98 12.13 1.40
C GLY A 95 -18.06 11.48 2.44
N GLN A 96 -18.59 10.69 3.35
CA GLN A 96 -17.80 9.98 4.37
C GLN A 96 -17.08 8.76 3.76
N LEU A 97 -15.85 8.54 4.20
CA LEU A 97 -15.02 7.41 3.79
C LEU A 97 -15.35 6.16 4.60
N LEU A 98 -15.44 5.01 3.93
CA LEU A 98 -15.54 3.71 4.57
C LEU A 98 -14.16 3.25 5.05
N VAL A 99 -14.10 2.86 6.33
CA VAL A 99 -12.92 2.26 6.92
C VAL A 99 -13.33 1.05 7.77
N PHE A 100 -12.44 0.08 7.93
CA PHE A 100 -12.65 -1.00 8.87
C PHE A 100 -11.40 -1.26 9.72
N PHE A 101 -11.63 -1.83 10.91
CA PHE A 101 -10.57 -2.20 11.84
C PHE A 101 -10.37 -3.71 11.81
N ARG A 102 -9.11 -4.15 11.62
CA ARG A 102 -8.71 -5.55 11.69
C ARG A 102 -7.25 -5.67 12.12
N ARG A 103 -6.92 -6.73 12.83
CA ARG A 103 -5.54 -7.05 13.23
C ARG A 103 -4.80 -5.86 13.88
N GLY A 104 -5.53 -5.08 14.69
CA GLY A 104 -4.98 -3.94 15.42
C GLY A 104 -4.73 -2.67 14.60
N SER A 105 -5.22 -2.58 13.35
CA SER A 105 -5.04 -1.43 12.47
C SER A 105 -6.29 -1.14 11.64
N TRP A 106 -6.51 0.14 11.36
CA TRP A 106 -7.52 0.56 10.38
C TRP A 106 -7.01 0.32 8.96
N ASP A 107 -7.90 -0.09 8.09
CA ASP A 107 -7.62 -0.46 6.71
C ASP A 107 -8.79 -0.05 5.79
N LEU A 108 -8.59 -0.22 4.47
CA LEU A 108 -9.58 -0.03 3.43
C LEU A 108 -9.93 -1.37 2.78
N PRO A 109 -11.15 -1.55 2.28
CA PRO A 109 -11.57 -2.80 1.65
C PRO A 109 -10.76 -3.11 0.38
N LYS A 110 -10.15 -4.31 0.36
CA LYS A 110 -9.30 -4.81 -0.72
C LYS A 110 -8.96 -6.27 -0.55
N GLY A 111 -8.79 -6.95 -1.65
CA GLY A 111 -8.27 -8.29 -1.61
C GLY A 111 -7.56 -8.71 -2.88
N LYS A 112 -7.31 -9.98 -3.03
CA LYS A 112 -6.49 -10.55 -4.10
C LYS A 112 -7.26 -10.52 -5.43
N ILE A 113 -6.56 -10.20 -6.52
CA ILE A 113 -7.09 -10.36 -7.87
C ILE A 113 -7.06 -11.84 -8.24
N ASP A 114 -8.19 -12.40 -8.61
CA ASP A 114 -8.30 -13.79 -9.02
C ASP A 114 -7.83 -14.00 -10.48
N PRO A 115 -7.43 -15.22 -10.85
CA PRO A 115 -7.00 -15.51 -12.22
C PRO A 115 -8.06 -15.14 -13.26
N GLY A 116 -7.71 -14.29 -14.21
CA GLY A 116 -8.60 -13.82 -15.28
C GLY A 116 -9.49 -12.63 -14.91
N GLU A 117 -9.40 -12.13 -13.68
CA GLU A 117 -10.13 -10.96 -13.22
C GLU A 117 -9.36 -9.67 -13.53
N THR A 118 -10.08 -8.60 -13.87
CA THR A 118 -9.46 -7.27 -13.98
C THR A 118 -9.28 -6.64 -12.60
N PRO A 119 -8.34 -5.70 -12.41
CA PRO A 119 -8.21 -4.98 -11.14
C PRO A 119 -9.50 -4.24 -10.74
N GLU A 120 -10.25 -3.73 -11.72
CA GLU A 120 -11.54 -3.05 -11.54
C GLU A 120 -12.61 -3.99 -10.97
N ASP A 121 -12.74 -5.17 -11.55
CA ASP A 121 -13.72 -6.17 -11.13
C ASP A 121 -13.38 -6.71 -9.74
N ALA A 122 -12.09 -7.02 -9.51
CA ALA A 122 -11.60 -7.45 -8.21
C ALA A 122 -11.88 -6.41 -7.12
N ALA A 123 -11.62 -5.12 -7.39
CA ALA A 123 -11.85 -4.06 -6.44
C ALA A 123 -13.33 -3.97 -6.02
N VAL A 124 -14.26 -4.08 -6.99
CA VAL A 124 -15.70 -4.05 -6.71
C VAL A 124 -16.14 -5.30 -5.95
N ARG A 125 -15.67 -6.49 -6.34
CA ARG A 125 -15.98 -7.76 -5.66
C ARG A 125 -15.51 -7.73 -4.21
N GLU A 126 -14.26 -7.38 -3.96
CA GLU A 126 -13.67 -7.34 -2.62
C GLU A 126 -14.40 -6.33 -1.70
N VAL A 127 -14.74 -5.15 -2.22
CA VAL A 127 -15.54 -4.18 -1.45
C VAL A 127 -16.89 -4.79 -1.06
N ARG A 128 -17.58 -5.50 -1.97
CA ARG A 128 -18.84 -6.15 -1.66
C ARG A 128 -18.70 -7.24 -0.60
N GLU A 129 -17.69 -8.09 -0.76
CA GLU A 129 -17.42 -9.21 0.15
C GLU A 129 -17.07 -8.74 1.55
N GLU A 130 -16.13 -7.80 1.69
CA GLU A 130 -15.65 -7.34 2.99
C GLU A 130 -16.62 -6.40 3.72
N THR A 131 -17.56 -5.75 3.01
CA THR A 131 -18.40 -4.67 3.57
C THR A 131 -19.91 -4.91 3.51
N GLY A 132 -20.37 -5.86 2.69
CA GLY A 132 -21.80 -6.13 2.44
C GLY A 132 -22.48 -5.15 1.49
N LEU A 133 -21.78 -4.09 1.01
CA LEU A 133 -22.33 -3.11 0.06
C LEU A 133 -22.65 -3.78 -1.27
N GLN A 134 -23.80 -3.42 -1.89
CA GLN A 134 -24.26 -3.98 -3.17
C GLN A 134 -24.25 -2.91 -4.28
N GLN A 135 -24.68 -1.69 -3.98
CA GLN A 135 -24.81 -0.59 -4.92
C GLN A 135 -23.49 0.20 -4.99
N ILE A 136 -22.47 -0.38 -5.63
CA ILE A 136 -21.15 0.25 -5.76
C ILE A 136 -21.01 0.80 -7.17
N LYS A 137 -20.72 2.10 -7.26
CA LYS A 137 -20.33 2.77 -8.49
C LYS A 137 -18.81 2.93 -8.51
N LEU A 138 -18.16 2.23 -9.42
CA LEU A 138 -16.73 2.36 -9.68
C LEU A 138 -16.42 3.73 -10.30
N GLY A 139 -15.40 4.41 -9.80
CA GLY A 139 -14.90 5.69 -10.28
C GLY A 139 -13.52 5.58 -10.92
N LYS A 140 -12.79 6.70 -10.93
CA LYS A 140 -11.43 6.77 -11.50
C LYS A 140 -10.41 6.01 -10.64
N PRO A 141 -9.26 5.56 -11.21
CA PRO A 141 -8.14 5.09 -10.42
C PRO A 141 -7.68 6.15 -9.40
N ALA A 142 -7.41 5.71 -8.17
CA ALA A 142 -6.90 6.56 -7.10
C ALA A 142 -5.37 6.45 -6.96
N GLY A 143 -4.80 5.30 -7.33
CA GLY A 143 -3.36 5.08 -7.30
C GLY A 143 -2.98 3.62 -7.05
N VAL A 144 -1.70 3.40 -6.81
CA VAL A 144 -1.13 2.09 -6.52
C VAL A 144 -0.26 2.18 -5.27
N THR A 145 -0.38 1.21 -4.38
CA THR A 145 0.50 1.09 -3.22
C THR A 145 1.24 -0.24 -3.22
N TRP A 146 2.40 -0.24 -2.55
CA TRP A 146 3.24 -1.41 -2.43
C TRP A 146 3.59 -1.66 -0.96
N HIS A 147 3.43 -2.89 -0.50
CA HIS A 147 3.94 -3.29 0.81
C HIS A 147 4.39 -4.75 0.80
N THR A 148 5.25 -5.09 1.76
CA THR A 148 5.73 -6.45 1.92
C THR A 148 5.18 -7.07 3.19
N TYR A 149 5.09 -8.40 3.19
CA TYR A 149 4.78 -9.21 4.35
C TYR A 149 5.39 -10.61 4.17
N THR A 150 5.45 -11.37 5.25
CA THR A 150 5.91 -12.77 5.20
C THR A 150 4.71 -13.70 5.26
N GLN A 151 4.64 -14.65 4.34
CA GLN A 151 3.62 -15.69 4.31
C GLN A 151 4.30 -17.05 4.15
N LYS A 152 4.07 -17.97 5.09
CA LYS A 152 4.67 -19.32 5.09
C LYS A 152 6.20 -19.33 4.90
N GLY A 153 6.89 -18.33 5.46
CA GLY A 153 8.33 -18.16 5.36
C GLY A 153 8.83 -17.50 4.06
N GLU A 154 7.95 -17.18 3.13
CA GLU A 154 8.29 -16.48 1.89
C GLU A 154 8.02 -14.97 2.01
N ARG A 155 8.90 -14.17 1.40
CA ARG A 155 8.70 -12.72 1.28
C ARG A 155 7.72 -12.43 0.14
N MET A 156 6.62 -11.78 0.48
CA MET A 156 5.60 -11.35 -0.47
C MET A 156 5.72 -9.86 -0.73
N LEU A 157 5.55 -9.44 -1.97
CA LEU A 157 5.38 -8.05 -2.37
C LEU A 157 3.96 -7.88 -2.90
N LYS A 158 3.12 -7.20 -2.15
CA LYS A 158 1.73 -6.93 -2.54
C LYS A 158 1.63 -5.58 -3.23
N LYS A 159 1.18 -5.61 -4.49
CA LYS A 159 0.74 -4.46 -5.27
C LYS A 159 -0.75 -4.30 -5.08
N THR A 160 -1.22 -3.14 -4.66
CA THR A 160 -2.66 -2.89 -4.54
C THR A 160 -3.07 -1.74 -5.46
N TRP A 161 -4.01 -2.04 -6.36
CA TRP A 161 -4.68 -1.08 -7.22
C TRP A 161 -5.85 -0.47 -6.46
N TRP A 162 -5.92 0.86 -6.40
CA TRP A 162 -6.95 1.58 -5.68
C TRP A 162 -7.84 2.36 -6.62
N TYR A 163 -9.15 2.32 -6.34
CA TYR A 163 -10.17 3.01 -7.12
C TYR A 163 -11.04 3.85 -6.21
N HIS A 164 -11.40 5.06 -6.66
CA HIS A 164 -12.50 5.78 -6.04
C HIS A 164 -13.80 5.04 -6.29
N MET A 165 -14.63 4.96 -5.28
CA MET A 165 -15.94 4.33 -5.37
C MET A 165 -16.96 5.15 -4.60
N SER A 166 -18.23 5.04 -5.00
CA SER A 166 -19.34 5.64 -4.25
C SER A 166 -20.47 4.65 -4.09
N THR A 167 -21.24 4.80 -3.01
CA THR A 167 -22.41 3.98 -2.74
C THR A 167 -23.55 4.81 -2.17
N THR A 168 -24.78 4.35 -2.38
CA THR A 168 -25.97 4.84 -1.71
C THR A 168 -26.45 3.90 -0.58
N ASP A 169 -25.78 2.75 -0.43
CA ASP A 169 -26.10 1.82 0.64
C ASP A 169 -25.66 2.40 1.99
N THR A 170 -26.49 2.17 3.00
CA THR A 170 -26.23 2.64 4.38
C THR A 170 -25.90 1.48 5.33
N GLN A 171 -26.33 0.27 5.00
CA GLN A 171 -26.11 -0.90 5.83
C GLN A 171 -24.75 -1.51 5.54
N LEU A 172 -23.96 -1.68 6.57
CA LEU A 172 -22.64 -2.31 6.54
C LEU A 172 -22.72 -3.69 7.21
N VAL A 173 -22.13 -4.69 6.57
CA VAL A 173 -22.05 -6.07 7.09
C VAL A 173 -20.59 -6.51 6.99
N PRO A 174 -19.82 -6.44 8.08
CA PRO A 174 -18.40 -6.82 8.06
C PRO A 174 -18.25 -8.33 7.81
N GLN A 175 -17.30 -8.72 6.98
CA GLN A 175 -16.93 -10.11 6.77
C GLN A 175 -16.02 -10.56 7.93
N THR A 176 -16.58 -11.33 8.85
CA THR A 176 -15.87 -11.78 10.07
C THR A 176 -14.76 -12.80 9.77
N GLU A 177 -14.87 -13.55 8.68
CA GLU A 177 -13.84 -14.50 8.20
C GLU A 177 -12.51 -13.80 7.81
N GLU A 178 -12.56 -12.50 7.50
CA GLU A 178 -11.38 -11.67 7.20
C GLU A 178 -10.83 -10.90 8.43
N ASP A 179 -11.22 -11.33 9.64
CA ASP A 179 -10.83 -10.69 10.91
C ASP A 179 -11.29 -9.22 11.02
N ILE A 180 -12.38 -8.83 10.32
CA ILE A 180 -12.94 -7.48 10.41
C ILE A 180 -13.74 -7.37 11.70
N GLU A 181 -13.23 -6.58 12.66
CA GLU A 181 -13.80 -6.40 13.99
C GLU A 181 -14.78 -5.23 14.03
N GLU A 182 -14.49 -4.17 13.28
CA GLU A 182 -15.31 -2.96 13.21
C GLU A 182 -15.31 -2.40 11.79
N ILE A 183 -16.44 -1.88 11.33
CA ILE A 183 -16.59 -1.17 10.06
C ILE A 183 -17.44 0.08 10.27
N ARG A 184 -17.02 1.24 9.71
CA ARG A 184 -17.75 2.50 9.87
C ARG A 184 -17.45 3.53 8.79
N TRP A 185 -18.33 4.51 8.69
CA TRP A 185 -18.13 5.72 7.92
C TRP A 185 -17.43 6.78 8.77
N VAL A 186 -16.47 7.49 8.18
CA VAL A 186 -15.71 8.54 8.86
C VAL A 186 -15.58 9.78 7.97
N ASP A 187 -15.57 10.98 8.57
CA ASP A 187 -15.02 12.13 7.88
C ASP A 187 -13.51 11.93 7.73
N ARG A 188 -13.04 11.83 6.49
CA ARG A 188 -11.66 11.46 6.18
C ARG A 188 -10.62 12.34 6.87
N ASP A 189 -10.80 13.65 6.77
CA ASP A 189 -9.79 14.61 7.22
C ASP A 189 -9.77 14.72 8.74
N ALA A 190 -10.93 14.77 9.38
CA ALA A 190 -11.06 14.75 10.83
C ALA A 190 -10.54 13.42 11.42
N TRP A 191 -10.82 12.31 10.75
CA TRP A 191 -10.36 11.00 11.18
C TRP A 191 -8.83 10.87 11.08
N LEU A 192 -8.21 11.30 9.97
CA LEU A 192 -6.75 11.32 9.83
C LEU A 192 -6.08 12.25 10.85
N ALA A 193 -6.69 13.40 11.15
CA ALA A 193 -6.22 14.33 12.16
C ALA A 193 -6.23 13.72 13.59
N SER A 194 -7.11 12.75 13.87
CA SER A 194 -7.14 12.02 15.12
C SER A 194 -5.98 11.01 15.29
N SER A 195 -5.09 10.92 14.30
CA SER A 195 -3.93 10.03 14.28
C SER A 195 -4.27 8.54 14.51
N PRO A 196 -5.21 7.96 13.77
CA PRO A 196 -5.58 6.56 13.92
C PRO A 196 -4.38 5.64 13.60
N VAL A 197 -4.38 4.45 14.19
CA VAL A 197 -3.39 3.41 13.84
C VAL A 197 -3.74 2.88 12.45
N VAL A 198 -2.99 3.30 11.44
CA VAL A 198 -3.20 2.97 10.03
C VAL A 198 -1.87 2.56 9.40
N TYR A 199 -1.90 1.59 8.50
CA TYR A 199 -0.70 1.25 7.71
C TYR A 199 -0.22 2.44 6.87
N GLY A 200 1.11 2.59 6.75
CA GLY A 200 1.71 3.69 6.00
C GLY A 200 1.23 3.79 4.56
N SER A 201 1.06 2.65 3.87
CA SER A 201 0.52 2.59 2.51
C SER A 201 -0.93 3.10 2.41
N ILE A 202 -1.74 2.90 3.46
CA ILE A 202 -3.11 3.42 3.53
C ILE A 202 -3.10 4.93 3.77
N LYS A 203 -2.22 5.43 4.65
CA LYS A 203 -2.04 6.88 4.83
C LYS A 203 -1.64 7.57 3.52
N ASP A 204 -0.72 6.96 2.78
CA ASP A 204 -0.25 7.52 1.50
C ASP A 204 -1.39 7.63 0.49
N ILE A 205 -2.16 6.54 0.26
CA ILE A 205 -3.24 6.58 -0.72
C ILE A 205 -4.34 7.56 -0.32
N LEU A 206 -4.66 7.68 0.96
CA LEU A 206 -5.64 8.65 1.46
C LEU A 206 -5.16 10.10 1.32
N SER A 207 -3.84 10.34 1.38
CA SER A 207 -3.26 11.68 1.23
C SER A 207 -3.13 12.11 -0.23
N THR A 208 -3.02 11.18 -1.17
CA THR A 208 -2.84 11.45 -2.61
C THR A 208 -4.13 11.42 -3.41
N ALA A 209 -5.15 10.73 -2.91
CA ALA A 209 -6.45 10.59 -3.56
C ALA A 209 -7.35 11.79 -3.23
N SER A 210 -7.21 12.86 -4.03
CA SER A 210 -8.05 14.08 -3.98
C SER A 210 -9.09 14.07 -5.07
#